data_1ec4b4e8f98d9a2f8f0448cfdd6f343c
#
_entry.id   1ec4b4e8f98d9a2f8f0448cfdd6f343c
#
_cell.length_a   1.000
_cell.length_b   1.000
_cell.length_c   1.000
_cell.angle_alpha   90.00
_cell.angle_beta   90.00
_cell.angle_gamma   90.00
#
_symmetry.space_group_name_H-M   'P 1'
#
loop_
_entity.id
_entity.type
_entity.pdbx_description
1 polymer ?
#
loop_
_entity_poly.entity_id
_entity_poly.type
_entity_poly.pdbx_seq_one_letter_code
_entity_poly.pdbx_strand_id
1 'polypeptide(L)'
;MYKTTKFPSALISGDCTTSSLRLDGGSIIDQCIVTAGESGTFFLEQHLLYVVLGGSVKLTCGRQSWMVGKNEMILLRKAHSVSYEKKGSTETGLFESQLFAINDELLKDFLTTQQVNVPPMTEEFGAQVSPMSDRLVAYCWSLAPYFNDSLQVSPGLLRLKVMELLYNVMDCSKNIFRQMLQLRQPVKVDVRRVVEENYTSPISIEELAYLSGRSLSSFKRDFQSIYGVSPAKWIREKRLSKARQMLLSSQMSVADVAYSLGFENPTHFSRIFKQQYGASPSTFGNRQ
;
A
#
# COMPACT_ATOMS: atom_id res chain seq x y z
N MET A 1 -17.81 -6.91 -3.31
CA MET A 1 -16.74 -7.61 -4.04
C MET A 1 -15.41 -6.91 -3.75
N TYR A 2 -14.59 -7.44 -2.86
CA TYR A 2 -13.38 -6.72 -2.40
C TYR A 2 -12.14 -7.30 -3.11
N LYS A 3 -11.96 -6.95 -4.39
CA LYS A 3 -10.69 -7.21 -5.07
C LYS A 3 -9.66 -6.22 -4.52
N THR A 4 -8.62 -6.69 -3.85
CA THR A 4 -7.53 -5.83 -3.41
C THR A 4 -6.83 -5.25 -4.63
N THR A 5 -6.91 -3.94 -4.79
CA THR A 5 -6.26 -3.20 -5.88
C THR A 5 -4.78 -2.99 -5.53
N LYS A 6 -3.86 -3.26 -6.45
CA LYS A 6 -2.42 -3.00 -6.23
C LYS A 6 -2.10 -1.56 -6.63
N PHE A 7 -1.50 -0.78 -5.74
CA PHE A 7 -1.04 0.58 -6.00
C PHE A 7 0.48 0.60 -6.18
N PRO A 8 1.01 1.21 -7.24
CA PRO A 8 0.35 2.04 -8.24
C PRO A 8 -0.18 1.27 -9.48
N SER A 9 0.05 -0.06 -9.58
CA SER A 9 -0.16 -0.81 -10.84
C SER A 9 -1.61 -0.88 -11.31
N ALA A 10 -2.60 -0.79 -10.43
CA ALA A 10 -3.99 -1.15 -10.75
C ALA A 10 -5.06 -0.09 -10.43
N LEU A 11 -4.71 1.19 -10.28
CA LEU A 11 -5.70 2.28 -10.12
C LEU A 11 -6.52 2.59 -11.39
N ILE A 12 -6.61 1.65 -12.34
CA ILE A 12 -7.19 1.88 -13.67
C ILE A 12 -8.66 1.46 -13.78
N SER A 13 -9.30 0.99 -12.71
CA SER A 13 -10.67 0.45 -12.82
C SER A 13 -11.55 0.79 -11.61
N GLY A 14 -12.22 1.92 -11.67
CA GLY A 14 -13.28 2.31 -10.74
C GLY A 14 -13.97 3.59 -11.22
N ASP A 15 -15.15 3.90 -10.68
CA ASP A 15 -15.93 5.13 -10.96
C ASP A 15 -15.26 6.43 -10.46
N CYS A 16 -13.98 6.37 -10.14
CA CYS A 16 -13.14 7.47 -9.70
C CYS A 16 -12.57 8.18 -10.92
N THR A 17 -12.78 9.50 -11.03
CA THR A 17 -12.05 10.32 -11.99
C THR A 17 -10.60 10.41 -11.52
N THR A 18 -9.79 9.41 -11.90
CA THR A 18 -8.36 9.40 -11.61
C THR A 18 -7.59 9.84 -12.83
N SER A 19 -6.73 10.82 -12.63
CA SER A 19 -5.72 11.23 -13.61
C SER A 19 -4.35 10.86 -13.08
N SER A 20 -3.50 10.25 -13.92
CA SER A 20 -2.20 9.74 -13.48
C SER A 20 -1.07 10.32 -14.32
N LEU A 21 -0.02 10.77 -13.65
CA LEU A 21 1.27 11.12 -14.26
C LEU A 21 2.23 9.96 -14.06
N ARG A 22 2.79 9.42 -15.15
CA ARG A 22 3.57 8.18 -15.13
C ARG A 22 5.05 8.42 -15.49
N LEU A 23 5.92 7.78 -14.73
CA LEU A 23 7.34 7.64 -15.02
C LEU A 23 7.65 6.14 -15.23
N ASP A 24 8.38 5.81 -16.31
CA ASP A 24 8.86 4.46 -16.64
C ASP A 24 7.74 3.37 -16.61
N GLY A 25 6.53 3.74 -17.07
CA GLY A 25 5.38 2.82 -17.15
C GLY A 25 4.65 2.60 -15.82
N GLY A 26 5.16 3.12 -14.69
CA GLY A 26 4.51 3.13 -13.38
C GLY A 26 3.83 4.45 -13.07
N SER A 27 2.76 4.42 -12.27
CA SER A 27 2.13 5.62 -11.74
C SER A 27 3.03 6.23 -10.67
N ILE A 28 3.28 7.54 -10.73
CA ILE A 28 4.04 8.25 -9.70
C ILE A 28 3.15 9.23 -8.95
N ILE A 29 2.29 9.94 -9.68
CA ILE A 29 1.36 10.90 -9.09
C ILE A 29 -0.03 10.57 -9.61
N ASP A 30 -0.95 10.26 -8.72
CA ASP A 30 -2.34 10.02 -9.03
C ASP A 30 -3.19 11.09 -8.35
N GLN A 31 -4.08 11.73 -9.10
CA GLN A 31 -5.13 12.59 -8.58
C GLN A 31 -6.43 11.80 -8.49
N CYS A 32 -7.10 11.86 -7.36
CA CYS A 32 -8.39 11.23 -7.14
C CYS A 32 -9.41 12.29 -6.70
N ILE A 33 -10.47 12.44 -7.48
CA ILE A 33 -11.62 13.31 -7.17
C ILE A 33 -12.86 12.44 -7.24
N VAL A 34 -13.58 12.29 -6.12
CA VAL A 34 -14.78 11.46 -6.05
C VAL A 34 -15.86 12.14 -5.23
N THR A 35 -17.12 11.81 -5.52
CA THR A 35 -18.24 12.07 -4.61
C THR A 35 -18.10 11.20 -3.36
N ALA A 36 -18.56 11.72 -2.21
CA ALA A 36 -18.44 11.08 -0.91
C ALA A 36 -18.96 9.63 -0.87
N GLY A 37 -18.38 8.80 0.01
CA GLY A 37 -18.89 7.47 0.35
C GLY A 37 -18.16 6.30 -0.32
N GLU A 38 -17.02 6.52 -0.95
CA GLU A 38 -16.21 5.43 -1.51
C GLU A 38 -15.35 4.74 -0.43
N SER A 39 -15.35 3.43 -0.44
CA SER A 39 -14.50 2.60 0.43
C SER A 39 -13.88 1.45 -0.35
N GLY A 40 -12.71 1.00 0.09
CA GLY A 40 -12.02 -0.11 -0.56
C GLY A 40 -10.74 -0.51 0.16
N THR A 41 -9.95 -1.34 -0.51
CA THR A 41 -8.65 -1.77 -0.01
C THR A 41 -7.65 -1.81 -1.16
N PHE A 42 -6.46 -1.26 -0.93
CA PHE A 42 -5.34 -1.36 -1.87
C PHE A 42 -4.11 -1.96 -1.18
N PHE A 43 -3.29 -2.66 -1.97
CA PHE A 43 -1.99 -3.15 -1.56
C PHE A 43 -0.91 -2.23 -2.11
N LEU A 44 -0.01 -1.76 -1.25
CA LEU A 44 1.07 -0.84 -1.59
C LEU A 44 2.29 -1.57 -2.14
N GLU A 45 2.54 -1.46 -3.44
CA GLU A 45 3.76 -1.96 -4.08
C GLU A 45 4.95 -1.01 -3.89
N GLN A 46 4.66 0.28 -3.69
CA GLN A 46 5.65 1.34 -3.40
C GLN A 46 5.26 2.10 -2.13
N HIS A 47 6.20 2.90 -1.59
CA HIS A 47 5.86 3.85 -0.53
C HIS A 47 4.87 4.87 -1.07
N LEU A 48 3.90 5.23 -0.25
CA LEU A 48 2.85 6.17 -0.64
C LEU A 48 2.85 7.38 0.29
N LEU A 49 3.09 8.56 -0.26
CA LEU A 49 2.70 9.79 0.40
C LEU A 49 1.27 10.11 -0.05
N TYR A 50 0.35 10.03 0.89
CA TYR A 50 -1.07 10.32 0.68
C TYR A 50 -1.36 11.74 1.16
N VAL A 51 -1.92 12.57 0.29
CA VAL A 51 -2.24 13.98 0.55
C VAL A 51 -3.74 14.19 0.33
N VAL A 52 -4.42 14.84 1.27
CA VAL A 52 -5.84 15.20 1.17
C VAL A 52 -5.97 16.71 0.96
N LEU A 53 -6.63 17.11 -0.14
CA LEU A 53 -6.86 18.51 -0.52
C LEU A 53 -8.29 18.95 -0.24
N GLY A 54 -9.25 18.01 -0.17
CA GLY A 54 -10.65 18.27 0.13
C GLY A 54 -11.31 17.05 0.79
N GLY A 55 -12.17 17.28 1.77
CA GLY A 55 -12.81 16.20 2.53
C GLY A 55 -11.89 15.54 3.55
N SER A 56 -12.10 14.25 3.81
CA SER A 56 -11.27 13.44 4.71
C SER A 56 -11.29 11.96 4.33
N VAL A 57 -10.26 11.22 4.74
CA VAL A 57 -10.19 9.77 4.56
C VAL A 57 -9.78 9.09 5.87
N LYS A 58 -10.47 8.00 6.21
CA LYS A 58 -10.01 7.07 7.23
C LYS A 58 -9.19 5.98 6.55
N LEU A 59 -7.94 5.84 6.95
CA LEU A 59 -7.03 4.80 6.49
C LEU A 59 -6.82 3.79 7.61
N THR A 60 -6.85 2.49 7.29
CA THR A 60 -6.64 1.41 8.26
C THR A 60 -5.62 0.41 7.72
N CYS A 61 -4.58 0.14 8.50
CA CYS A 61 -3.54 -0.84 8.20
C CYS A 61 -3.32 -1.74 9.41
N GLY A 62 -3.70 -3.01 9.32
CA GLY A 62 -3.68 -3.94 10.45
C GLY A 62 -4.53 -3.44 11.61
N ARG A 63 -3.89 -3.15 12.76
CA ARG A 63 -4.56 -2.63 13.97
C ARG A 63 -4.53 -1.11 14.10
N GLN A 64 -3.86 -0.43 13.20
CA GLN A 64 -3.72 1.03 13.23
C GLN A 64 -4.72 1.69 12.28
N SER A 65 -5.26 2.83 12.71
CA SER A 65 -6.15 3.65 11.89
C SER A 65 -5.79 5.12 12.05
N TRP A 66 -5.89 5.84 10.95
CA TRP A 66 -5.63 7.28 10.88
C TRP A 66 -6.78 7.99 10.18
N MET A 67 -7.15 9.17 10.67
CA MET A 67 -8.01 10.09 9.97
C MET A 67 -7.13 11.17 9.35
N VAL A 68 -7.18 11.32 8.03
CA VAL A 68 -6.44 12.33 7.28
C VAL A 68 -7.45 13.32 6.73
N GLY A 69 -7.38 14.56 7.18
CA GLY A 69 -8.28 15.64 6.79
C GLY A 69 -7.69 16.55 5.70
N LYS A 70 -8.46 17.60 5.35
CA LYS A 70 -8.04 18.62 4.38
C LYS A 70 -6.71 19.26 4.80
N ASN A 71 -5.78 19.38 3.84
CA ASN A 71 -4.42 19.91 4.03
C ASN A 71 -3.59 19.10 5.03
N GLU A 72 -3.85 17.80 5.10
CA GLU A 72 -3.03 16.86 5.85
C GLU A 72 -2.45 15.79 4.93
N MET A 73 -1.36 15.19 5.40
CA MET A 73 -0.65 14.12 4.69
C MET A 73 -0.22 13.01 5.62
N ILE A 74 -0.02 11.82 5.06
CA ILE A 74 0.53 10.65 5.75
C ILE A 74 1.46 9.88 4.81
N LEU A 75 2.60 9.41 5.34
CA LEU A 75 3.50 8.53 4.63
C LEU A 75 3.22 7.08 5.03
N LEU A 76 2.86 6.25 4.05
CA LEU A 76 2.59 4.83 4.23
C LEU A 76 3.71 3.98 3.62
N ARG A 77 4.09 2.93 4.33
CA ARG A 77 5.14 2.01 3.91
C ARG A 77 4.61 0.99 2.91
N LYS A 78 5.41 0.65 1.87
CA LYS A 78 5.09 -0.41 0.92
C LYS A 78 4.93 -1.78 1.59
N ALA A 79 4.40 -2.74 0.84
CA ALA A 79 4.14 -4.12 1.25
C ALA A 79 3.08 -4.25 2.36
N HIS A 80 2.12 -3.31 2.40
CA HIS A 80 0.98 -3.35 3.32
C HIS A 80 -0.35 -3.22 2.56
N SER A 81 -1.38 -3.91 3.07
CA SER A 81 -2.76 -3.68 2.66
C SER A 81 -3.36 -2.57 3.51
N VAL A 82 -3.96 -1.59 2.86
CA VAL A 82 -4.57 -0.42 3.49
C VAL A 82 -6.03 -0.33 3.04
N SER A 83 -6.95 -0.37 3.99
CA SER A 83 -8.36 -0.09 3.74
C SER A 83 -8.62 1.40 3.90
N TYR A 84 -9.54 1.93 3.08
CA TYR A 84 -9.89 3.34 3.10
C TYR A 84 -11.40 3.55 3.09
N GLU A 85 -11.83 4.63 3.75
CA GLU A 85 -13.20 5.15 3.74
C GLU A 85 -13.13 6.65 3.49
N LYS A 86 -13.57 7.12 2.31
CA LYS A 86 -13.53 8.52 1.88
C LYS A 86 -14.79 9.24 2.27
N LYS A 87 -14.67 10.50 2.74
CA LYS A 87 -15.78 11.42 3.02
C LYS A 87 -15.55 12.73 2.29
N GLY A 88 -16.55 13.20 1.56
CA GLY A 88 -16.50 14.49 0.89
C GLY A 88 -16.48 15.68 1.86
N SER A 89 -16.02 16.80 1.37
CA SER A 89 -16.06 18.08 2.06
C SER A 89 -17.53 18.50 2.31
N THR A 90 -17.79 19.16 3.43
CA THR A 90 -19.11 19.73 3.73
C THR A 90 -19.49 20.88 2.80
N GLU A 91 -18.50 21.52 2.15
CA GLU A 91 -18.71 22.66 1.26
C GLU A 91 -19.03 22.23 -0.18
N THR A 92 -18.29 21.26 -0.71
CA THR A 92 -18.37 20.84 -2.12
C THR A 92 -19.00 19.46 -2.30
N GLY A 93 -19.12 18.66 -1.24
CA GLY A 93 -19.50 17.26 -1.31
C GLY A 93 -18.42 16.36 -1.92
N LEU A 94 -17.29 16.91 -2.38
CA LEU A 94 -16.23 16.19 -3.04
C LEU A 94 -15.11 15.79 -2.07
N PHE A 95 -14.53 14.64 -2.32
CA PHE A 95 -13.25 14.22 -1.76
C PHE A 95 -12.15 14.42 -2.81
N GLU A 96 -11.09 15.11 -2.44
CA GLU A 96 -9.96 15.41 -3.33
C GLU A 96 -8.66 14.97 -2.67
N SER A 97 -7.85 14.21 -3.38
CA SER A 97 -6.54 13.75 -2.89
C SER A 97 -5.53 13.59 -4.01
N GLN A 98 -4.27 13.64 -3.64
CA GLN A 98 -3.15 13.27 -4.51
C GLN A 98 -2.32 12.18 -3.83
N LEU A 99 -1.93 11.19 -4.59
CA LEU A 99 -1.18 10.02 -4.17
C LEU A 99 0.17 10.01 -4.89
N PHE A 100 1.24 10.09 -4.12
CA PHE A 100 2.59 10.10 -4.66
C PHE A 100 3.27 8.77 -4.35
N ALA A 101 3.47 7.95 -5.38
CA ALA A 101 4.25 6.73 -5.26
C ALA A 101 5.74 7.06 -5.21
N ILE A 102 6.40 6.72 -4.11
CA ILE A 102 7.82 6.98 -3.89
C ILE A 102 8.55 5.64 -3.94
N ASN A 103 9.30 5.40 -5.02
CA ASN A 103 10.12 4.21 -5.12
C ASN A 103 11.46 4.36 -4.36
N ASP A 104 12.12 3.23 -4.11
CA ASP A 104 13.37 3.20 -3.33
C ASP A 104 14.50 3.97 -4.03
N GLU A 105 14.52 4.03 -5.36
CA GLU A 105 15.54 4.73 -6.14
C GLU A 105 15.41 6.24 -5.98
N LEU A 106 14.21 6.80 -6.18
CA LEU A 106 13.93 8.23 -5.97
C LEU A 106 14.24 8.66 -4.53
N LEU A 107 13.85 7.85 -3.56
CA LEU A 107 14.14 8.14 -2.16
C LEU A 107 15.65 8.12 -1.88
N LYS A 108 16.37 7.14 -2.44
CA LYS A 108 17.83 7.05 -2.32
C LYS A 108 18.52 8.27 -2.93
N ASP A 109 18.13 8.66 -4.15
CA ASP A 109 18.70 9.80 -4.84
C ASP A 109 18.47 11.10 -4.05
N PHE A 110 17.25 11.31 -3.57
CA PHE A 110 16.91 12.45 -2.74
C PHE A 110 17.79 12.51 -1.47
N LEU A 111 17.84 11.43 -0.69
CA LEU A 111 18.59 11.39 0.56
C LEU A 111 20.11 11.48 0.35
N THR A 112 20.64 11.00 -0.77
CA THR A 112 22.05 11.15 -1.13
C THR A 112 22.39 12.61 -1.43
N THR A 113 21.51 13.32 -2.15
CA THR A 113 21.68 14.74 -2.46
C THR A 113 21.70 15.61 -1.20
N GLN A 114 20.98 15.21 -0.14
CA GLN A 114 20.93 15.94 1.12
C GLN A 114 22.18 15.76 1.99
N GLN A 115 23.11 14.87 1.67
CA GLN A 115 24.27 14.51 2.49
C GLN A 115 23.89 14.16 3.94
N VAL A 116 22.67 13.68 4.15
CA VAL A 116 22.17 13.33 5.49
C VAL A 116 22.86 12.08 5.97
N ASN A 117 23.63 12.23 7.04
CA ASN A 117 24.13 11.07 7.77
C ASN A 117 22.95 10.44 8.53
N VAL A 118 22.47 9.31 8.05
CA VAL A 118 21.31 8.61 8.65
C VAL A 118 21.81 7.82 9.86
N PRO A 119 21.48 8.25 11.10
CA PRO A 119 21.86 7.48 12.27
C PRO A 119 21.18 6.11 12.26
N PRO A 120 21.77 5.09 12.92
CA PRO A 120 21.10 3.79 13.08
C PRO A 120 19.74 4.00 13.73
N MET A 121 18.67 3.58 13.05
CA MET A 121 17.32 3.70 13.57
C MET A 121 17.01 2.48 14.44
N THR A 122 16.60 2.73 15.67
CA THR A 122 16.19 1.69 16.64
C THR A 122 14.69 1.51 16.73
N GLU A 123 13.93 2.52 16.28
CA GLU A 123 12.47 2.51 16.31
C GLU A 123 11.88 1.96 15.01
N GLU A 124 10.82 1.20 15.13
CA GLU A 124 10.06 0.76 13.96
C GLU A 124 9.38 1.94 13.27
N PHE A 125 9.12 1.77 11.95
CA PHE A 125 8.36 2.74 11.19
C PHE A 125 6.95 2.91 11.78
N GLY A 126 6.62 4.13 12.18
CA GLY A 126 5.31 4.52 12.68
C GLY A 126 4.70 5.59 11.80
N ALA A 127 3.68 5.25 11.00
CA ALA A 127 2.97 6.24 10.21
C ALA A 127 2.25 7.24 11.12
N GLN A 128 2.33 8.53 10.77
CA GLN A 128 1.69 9.63 11.50
C GLN A 128 1.13 10.64 10.51
N VAL A 129 -0.04 11.17 10.82
CA VAL A 129 -0.63 12.29 10.07
C VAL A 129 0.12 13.57 10.41
N SER A 130 0.41 14.36 9.41
CA SER A 130 1.08 15.66 9.54
C SER A 130 0.35 16.72 8.74
N PRO A 131 0.24 17.95 9.25
CA PRO A 131 -0.31 19.07 8.48
C PRO A 131 0.64 19.44 7.33
N MET A 132 0.07 20.00 6.27
CA MET A 132 0.80 20.58 5.14
C MET A 132 1.05 22.06 5.37
N SER A 133 2.20 22.56 4.87
CA SER A 133 2.41 24.01 4.77
C SER A 133 1.67 24.60 3.57
N ASP A 134 1.37 25.89 3.58
CA ASP A 134 0.75 26.59 2.45
C ASP A 134 1.54 26.42 1.16
N ARG A 135 2.89 26.36 1.25
CA ARG A 135 3.77 26.09 0.10
C ARG A 135 3.55 24.70 -0.49
N LEU A 136 3.39 23.68 0.36
CA LEU A 136 3.12 22.32 -0.10
C LEU A 136 1.72 22.19 -0.69
N VAL A 137 0.73 22.88 -0.12
CA VAL A 137 -0.62 22.95 -0.68
C VAL A 137 -0.60 23.62 -2.07
N ALA A 138 0.10 24.77 -2.20
CA ALA A 138 0.28 25.46 -3.49
C ALA A 138 0.99 24.57 -4.53
N TYR A 139 2.02 23.83 -4.11
CA TYR A 139 2.68 22.83 -4.96
C TYR A 139 1.67 21.79 -5.48
N CYS A 140 0.85 21.20 -4.62
CA CYS A 140 -0.15 20.21 -5.02
C CYS A 140 -1.12 20.78 -6.06
N TRP A 141 -1.61 22.00 -5.87
CA TRP A 141 -2.50 22.68 -6.84
C TRP A 141 -1.76 23.01 -8.15
N SER A 142 -0.45 23.27 -8.12
CA SER A 142 0.36 23.52 -9.32
C SER A 142 0.47 22.33 -10.26
N LEU A 143 0.08 21.13 -9.81
CA LEU A 143 0.07 19.92 -10.63
C LEU A 143 -1.20 19.80 -11.50
N ALA A 144 -2.27 20.56 -11.21
CA ALA A 144 -3.53 20.48 -11.94
C ALA A 144 -3.40 20.61 -13.47
N PRO A 145 -2.59 21.52 -14.05
CA PRO A 145 -2.40 21.61 -15.49
C PRO A 145 -1.85 20.34 -16.12
N TYR A 146 -0.98 19.61 -15.40
CA TYR A 146 -0.37 18.39 -15.91
C TYR A 146 -1.36 17.22 -16.00
N PHE A 147 -2.38 17.19 -15.14
CA PHE A 147 -3.45 16.20 -15.20
C PHE A 147 -4.47 16.48 -16.30
N ASN A 148 -4.69 17.75 -16.63
CA ASN A 148 -5.66 18.19 -17.62
C ASN A 148 -5.12 18.20 -19.06
N ASP A 149 -3.80 18.13 -19.23
CA ASP A 149 -3.17 18.19 -20.53
C ASP A 149 -3.00 16.76 -21.09
N SER A 150 -3.46 16.55 -22.32
CA SER A 150 -3.20 15.33 -23.10
C SER A 150 -1.73 15.21 -23.56
N LEU A 151 -0.91 16.23 -23.34
CA LEU A 151 0.52 16.23 -23.62
C LEU A 151 1.24 15.32 -22.62
N GLN A 152 2.08 14.43 -23.13
CA GLN A 152 2.93 13.59 -22.30
C GLN A 152 3.92 14.47 -21.52
N VAL A 153 3.80 14.49 -20.21
CA VAL A 153 4.79 15.13 -19.35
C VAL A 153 6.11 14.38 -19.50
N SER A 154 7.21 15.09 -19.80
CA SER A 154 8.50 14.43 -19.97
C SER A 154 8.95 13.76 -18.67
N PRO A 155 9.57 12.55 -18.72
CA PRO A 155 10.05 11.84 -17.54
C PRO A 155 10.97 12.70 -16.66
N GLY A 156 11.85 13.53 -17.29
CA GLY A 156 12.74 14.44 -16.56
C GLY A 156 12.00 15.49 -15.75
N LEU A 157 10.95 16.10 -16.33
CA LEU A 157 10.13 17.08 -15.62
C LEU A 157 9.35 16.44 -14.47
N LEU A 158 8.80 15.24 -14.69
CA LEU A 158 8.08 14.53 -13.64
C LEU A 158 9.01 14.16 -12.47
N ARG A 159 10.25 13.70 -12.78
CA ARG A 159 11.27 13.45 -11.75
C ARG A 159 11.58 14.72 -10.94
N LEU A 160 11.75 15.88 -11.60
CA LEU A 160 11.96 17.16 -10.93
C LEU A 160 10.77 17.54 -10.04
N LYS A 161 9.53 17.30 -10.48
CA LYS A 161 8.32 17.53 -9.69
C LYS A 161 8.27 16.65 -8.44
N VAL A 162 8.65 15.37 -8.54
CA VAL A 162 8.74 14.51 -7.35
C VAL A 162 9.87 14.96 -6.41
N MET A 163 11.02 15.39 -6.94
CA MET A 163 12.10 15.94 -6.10
C MET A 163 11.65 17.22 -5.40
N GLU A 164 10.96 18.14 -6.08
CA GLU A 164 10.37 19.34 -5.49
C GLU A 164 9.39 18.98 -4.34
N LEU A 165 8.54 17.96 -4.54
CA LEU A 165 7.68 17.43 -3.48
C LEU A 165 8.48 17.03 -2.25
N LEU A 166 9.54 16.21 -2.43
CA LEU A 166 10.33 15.67 -1.32
C LEU A 166 11.03 16.80 -0.52
N TYR A 167 11.51 17.85 -1.19
CA TYR A 167 12.04 19.04 -0.54
C TYR A 167 10.96 19.79 0.27
N ASN A 168 9.80 20.01 -0.33
CA ASN A 168 8.68 20.67 0.36
C ASN A 168 8.23 19.89 1.60
N VAL A 169 8.18 18.56 1.50
CA VAL A 169 7.81 17.67 2.62
C VAL A 169 8.85 17.69 3.71
N MET A 170 10.14 17.67 3.37
CA MET A 170 11.25 17.76 4.32
C MET A 170 11.21 19.06 5.13
N ASP A 171 10.96 20.19 4.45
CA ASP A 171 10.87 21.51 5.10
C ASP A 171 9.59 21.65 5.94
N CYS A 172 8.49 21.02 5.49
CA CYS A 172 7.20 21.12 6.14
C CYS A 172 7.10 20.26 7.41
N SER A 173 7.61 19.02 7.37
CA SER A 173 7.40 18.05 8.44
C SER A 173 8.65 17.24 8.78
N LYS A 174 9.26 17.55 9.94
CA LYS A 174 10.37 16.75 10.49
C LYS A 174 9.98 15.30 10.74
N ASN A 175 8.69 15.03 11.07
CA ASN A 175 8.17 13.68 11.28
C ASN A 175 8.17 12.87 9.99
N ILE A 176 7.61 13.41 8.90
CA ILE A 176 7.61 12.72 7.61
C ILE A 176 9.02 12.51 7.11
N PHE A 177 9.89 13.50 7.26
CA PHE A 177 11.30 13.35 6.89
C PHE A 177 11.99 12.22 7.69
N ARG A 178 11.78 12.16 9.02
CA ARG A 178 12.27 11.05 9.85
C ARG A 178 11.72 9.69 9.38
N GLN A 179 10.46 9.61 9.04
CA GLN A 179 9.86 8.41 8.46
C GLN A 179 10.51 8.02 7.13
N MET A 180 10.82 8.98 6.25
CA MET A 180 11.56 8.70 5.00
C MET A 180 12.94 8.09 5.27
N LEU A 181 13.65 8.57 6.29
CA LEU A 181 14.92 8.00 6.72
C LEU A 181 14.74 6.55 7.20
N GLN A 182 13.67 6.25 7.95
CA GLN A 182 13.33 4.90 8.42
C GLN A 182 13.02 3.92 7.26
N LEU A 183 12.43 4.41 6.17
CA LEU A 183 12.16 3.56 4.99
C LEU A 183 13.44 3.01 4.37
N ARG A 184 14.54 3.77 4.43
CA ARG A 184 15.84 3.37 3.87
C ARG A 184 16.59 2.34 4.72
N GLN A 185 16.37 2.34 6.03
CA GLN A 185 17.03 1.42 6.98
C GLN A 185 15.98 0.66 7.80
N PRO A 186 15.37 -0.38 7.22
CA PRO A 186 14.36 -1.14 7.93
C PRO A 186 14.98 -1.84 9.15
N VAL A 187 14.41 -1.57 10.33
CA VAL A 187 14.78 -2.26 11.57
C VAL A 187 14.39 -3.74 11.48
N LYS A 188 15.24 -4.62 11.99
CA LYS A 188 14.91 -6.04 12.06
C LYS A 188 13.75 -6.30 12.99
N VAL A 189 12.68 -6.89 12.43
CA VAL A 189 11.45 -7.24 13.12
C VAL A 189 11.36 -8.76 13.25
N ASP A 190 10.60 -9.25 14.23
CA ASP A 190 10.37 -10.68 14.38
C ASP A 190 9.66 -11.24 13.12
N VAL A 191 10.28 -12.26 12.53
CA VAL A 191 9.77 -12.95 11.34
C VAL A 191 8.37 -13.51 11.56
N ARG A 192 8.11 -14.05 12.78
CA ARG A 192 6.79 -14.61 13.12
C ARG A 192 5.72 -13.53 13.05
N ARG A 193 5.95 -12.38 13.69
CA ARG A 193 5.02 -11.26 13.68
C ARG A 193 4.72 -10.79 12.25
N VAL A 194 5.77 -10.54 11.47
CA VAL A 194 5.62 -10.07 10.09
C VAL A 194 4.78 -11.03 9.25
N VAL A 195 5.02 -12.33 9.35
CA VAL A 195 4.32 -13.32 8.52
C VAL A 195 2.87 -13.53 8.99
N GLU A 196 2.64 -13.63 10.31
CA GLU A 196 1.29 -13.81 10.86
C GLU A 196 0.37 -12.59 10.59
N GLU A 197 0.92 -11.37 10.56
CA GLU A 197 0.16 -10.16 10.25
C GLU A 197 -0.14 -10.01 8.75
N ASN A 198 0.65 -10.63 7.86
CA ASN A 198 0.62 -10.35 6.42
C ASN A 198 0.26 -11.54 5.54
N TYR A 199 0.17 -12.79 6.05
CA TYR A 199 -0.02 -13.98 5.21
C TYR A 199 -1.31 -13.96 4.37
N THR A 200 -2.35 -13.22 4.76
CA THR A 200 -3.59 -13.07 4.00
C THR A 200 -3.53 -11.99 2.91
N SER A 201 -2.52 -11.12 2.93
CA SER A 201 -2.31 -10.09 1.91
C SER A 201 -1.68 -10.69 0.65
N PRO A 202 -1.86 -10.09 -0.53
CA PRO A 202 -1.21 -10.53 -1.78
C PRO A 202 0.29 -10.17 -1.81
N ILE A 203 1.02 -10.55 -0.75
CA ILE A 203 2.41 -10.20 -0.50
C ILE A 203 3.36 -11.29 -1.02
N SER A 204 4.46 -10.87 -1.63
CA SER A 204 5.56 -11.75 -2.06
C SER A 204 6.49 -12.12 -0.90
N ILE A 205 7.33 -13.14 -1.11
CA ILE A 205 8.35 -13.53 -0.12
C ILE A 205 9.43 -12.44 0.02
N GLU A 206 9.74 -11.76 -1.06
CA GLU A 206 10.66 -10.62 -1.11
C GLU A 206 10.16 -9.45 -0.25
N GLU A 207 8.87 -9.16 -0.33
CA GLU A 207 8.24 -8.11 0.49
C GLU A 207 8.18 -8.50 1.97
N LEU A 208 7.94 -9.77 2.31
CA LEU A 208 8.03 -10.25 3.69
C LEU A 208 9.45 -10.14 4.23
N ALA A 209 10.47 -10.45 3.42
CA ALA A 209 11.87 -10.25 3.79
C ALA A 209 12.14 -8.77 4.06
N TYR A 210 11.69 -7.88 3.16
CA TYR A 210 11.78 -6.43 3.33
C TYR A 210 11.11 -5.96 4.64
N LEU A 211 9.86 -6.36 4.89
CA LEU A 211 9.13 -5.99 6.12
C LEU A 211 9.84 -6.45 7.40
N SER A 212 10.54 -7.59 7.33
CA SER A 212 11.31 -8.10 8.46
C SER A 212 12.71 -7.49 8.62
N GLY A 213 13.08 -6.54 7.74
CA GLY A 213 14.41 -5.92 7.72
C GLY A 213 15.54 -6.89 7.34
N ARG A 214 15.24 -7.86 6.47
CA ARG A 214 16.19 -8.94 6.06
C ARG A 214 16.35 -8.99 4.55
N SER A 215 17.52 -9.47 4.11
CA SER A 215 17.67 -9.95 2.74
C SER A 215 16.80 -11.19 2.52
N LEU A 216 16.40 -11.47 1.27
CA LEU A 216 15.60 -12.65 0.93
C LEU A 216 16.23 -13.96 1.42
N SER A 217 17.54 -14.11 1.26
CA SER A 217 18.28 -15.30 1.69
C SER A 217 18.28 -15.46 3.21
N SER A 218 18.49 -14.36 3.95
CA SER A 218 18.44 -14.36 5.41
C SER A 218 17.03 -14.67 5.91
N PHE A 219 16.02 -14.08 5.30
CA PHE A 219 14.61 -14.32 5.64
C PHE A 219 14.25 -15.82 5.45
N LYS A 220 14.56 -16.39 4.28
CA LYS A 220 14.26 -17.81 4.00
C LYS A 220 14.95 -18.75 4.99
N ARG A 221 16.21 -18.49 5.35
CA ARG A 221 16.95 -19.28 6.33
C ARG A 221 16.34 -19.17 7.73
N ASP A 222 16.08 -17.95 8.20
CA ASP A 222 15.49 -17.70 9.52
C ASP A 222 14.09 -18.31 9.61
N PHE A 223 13.27 -18.15 8.55
CA PHE A 223 11.96 -18.75 8.45
C PHE A 223 11.99 -20.28 8.53
N GLN A 224 12.88 -20.91 7.75
CA GLN A 224 13.08 -22.36 7.78
C GLN A 224 13.49 -22.87 9.16
N SER A 225 14.35 -22.11 9.85
CA SER A 225 14.74 -22.42 11.24
C SER A 225 13.57 -22.34 12.23
N ILE A 226 12.64 -21.41 12.01
CA ILE A 226 11.50 -21.16 12.92
C ILE A 226 10.36 -22.16 12.68
N TYR A 227 10.01 -22.42 11.41
CA TYR A 227 8.81 -23.17 11.02
C TYR A 227 9.09 -24.56 10.44
N GLY A 228 10.35 -24.93 10.18
CA GLY A 228 10.73 -26.22 9.59
C GLY A 228 10.35 -26.41 8.11
N VAL A 229 9.69 -25.43 7.50
CA VAL A 229 9.22 -25.48 6.11
C VAL A 229 9.49 -24.15 5.38
N SER A 230 9.41 -24.17 4.04
CA SER A 230 9.62 -22.96 3.26
C SER A 230 8.48 -21.94 3.47
N PRO A 231 8.76 -20.62 3.37
CA PRO A 231 7.73 -19.58 3.49
C PRO A 231 6.53 -19.79 2.55
N ALA A 232 6.78 -20.10 1.29
CA ALA A 232 5.73 -20.29 0.30
C ALA A 232 4.79 -21.47 0.66
N LYS A 233 5.34 -22.57 1.16
CA LYS A 233 4.57 -23.74 1.61
C LYS A 233 3.71 -23.37 2.81
N TRP A 234 4.29 -22.77 3.82
CA TRP A 234 3.60 -22.39 5.05
C TRP A 234 2.45 -21.40 4.79
N ILE A 235 2.71 -20.32 4.02
CA ILE A 235 1.69 -19.31 3.67
C ILE A 235 0.54 -19.97 2.92
N ARG A 236 0.83 -20.81 1.94
CA ARG A 236 -0.20 -21.53 1.18
C ARG A 236 -1.07 -22.39 2.10
N GLU A 237 -0.48 -23.17 2.99
CA GLU A 237 -1.20 -24.03 3.93
C GLU A 237 -2.05 -23.22 4.90
N LYS A 238 -1.53 -22.12 5.45
CA LYS A 238 -2.28 -21.20 6.32
C LYS A 238 -3.46 -20.56 5.61
N ARG A 239 -3.26 -20.04 4.38
CA ARG A 239 -4.34 -19.49 3.56
C ARG A 239 -5.44 -20.52 3.26
N LEU A 240 -5.06 -21.74 2.89
CA LEU A 240 -6.03 -22.81 2.63
C LEU A 240 -6.80 -23.22 3.89
N SER A 241 -6.13 -23.29 5.04
CA SER A 241 -6.79 -23.55 6.33
C SER A 241 -7.81 -22.46 6.68
N LYS A 242 -7.43 -21.18 6.52
CA LYS A 242 -8.32 -20.05 6.74
C LYS A 242 -9.48 -20.02 5.75
N ALA A 243 -9.23 -20.33 4.46
CA ALA A 243 -10.25 -20.45 3.45
C ALA A 243 -11.30 -21.50 3.80
N ARG A 244 -10.87 -22.66 4.27
CA ARG A 244 -11.79 -23.71 4.72
C ARG A 244 -12.70 -23.23 5.87
N GLN A 245 -12.15 -22.51 6.84
CA GLN A 245 -12.95 -21.92 7.93
C GLN A 245 -13.98 -20.92 7.38
N MET A 246 -13.57 -20.00 6.52
CA MET A 246 -14.46 -18.98 5.93
C MET A 246 -15.58 -19.60 5.10
N LEU A 247 -15.27 -20.59 4.26
CA LEU A 247 -16.29 -21.30 3.46
C LEU A 247 -17.32 -22.05 4.30
N LEU A 248 -16.96 -22.48 5.51
CA LEU A 248 -17.88 -23.15 6.44
C LEU A 248 -18.70 -22.16 7.29
N SER A 249 -18.22 -20.94 7.52
CA SER A 249 -18.80 -20.00 8.49
C SER A 249 -19.39 -18.74 7.86
N SER A 250 -19.23 -18.52 6.55
CA SER A 250 -19.70 -17.31 5.88
C SER A 250 -20.44 -17.64 4.58
N GLN A 251 -21.28 -16.69 4.13
CA GLN A 251 -21.95 -16.75 2.82
C GLN A 251 -21.12 -16.12 1.68
N MET A 252 -19.81 -15.97 1.88
CA MET A 252 -18.94 -15.41 0.86
C MET A 252 -18.81 -16.33 -0.36
N SER A 253 -18.72 -15.74 -1.54
CA SER A 253 -18.42 -16.52 -2.75
C SER A 253 -17.00 -17.12 -2.67
N VAL A 254 -16.79 -18.22 -3.38
CA VAL A 254 -15.45 -18.86 -3.49
C VAL A 254 -14.40 -17.88 -4.01
N ALA A 255 -14.78 -16.99 -4.93
CA ALA A 255 -13.90 -15.97 -5.46
C ALA A 255 -13.54 -14.90 -4.41
N ASP A 256 -14.53 -14.45 -3.64
CA ASP A 256 -14.30 -13.46 -2.59
C ASP A 256 -13.40 -14.01 -1.47
N VAL A 257 -13.61 -15.27 -1.07
CA VAL A 257 -12.73 -15.97 -0.12
C VAL A 257 -11.30 -16.05 -0.66
N ALA A 258 -11.13 -16.42 -1.94
CA ALA A 258 -9.80 -16.48 -2.55
C ALA A 258 -9.09 -15.12 -2.54
N TYR A 259 -9.77 -14.05 -2.97
CA TYR A 259 -9.21 -12.70 -3.00
C TYR A 259 -8.90 -12.15 -1.60
N SER A 260 -9.79 -12.37 -0.62
CA SER A 260 -9.57 -11.92 0.76
C SER A 260 -8.37 -12.58 1.45
N LEU A 261 -7.91 -13.70 0.91
CA LEU A 261 -6.75 -14.45 1.40
C LEU A 261 -5.51 -14.29 0.51
N GLY A 262 -5.50 -13.28 -0.38
CA GLY A 262 -4.35 -12.94 -1.19
C GLY A 262 -4.06 -13.89 -2.34
N PHE A 263 -5.05 -14.67 -2.80
CA PHE A 263 -4.93 -15.40 -4.05
C PHE A 263 -5.34 -14.50 -5.22
N GLU A 264 -4.48 -14.36 -6.21
CA GLU A 264 -4.75 -13.54 -7.40
C GLU A 264 -5.68 -14.23 -8.40
N ASN A 265 -5.72 -15.58 -8.36
CA ASN A 265 -6.49 -16.38 -9.32
C ASN A 265 -7.38 -17.41 -8.58
N PRO A 266 -8.71 -17.20 -8.56
CA PRO A 266 -9.67 -18.13 -7.93
C PRO A 266 -9.67 -19.53 -8.54
N THR A 267 -9.35 -19.68 -9.83
CA THR A 267 -9.26 -21.00 -10.48
C THR A 267 -8.05 -21.78 -9.95
N HIS A 268 -6.91 -21.11 -9.83
CA HIS A 268 -5.73 -21.71 -9.21
C HIS A 268 -5.98 -22.06 -7.74
N PHE A 269 -6.62 -21.16 -6.98
CA PHE A 269 -7.04 -21.43 -5.60
C PHE A 269 -7.90 -22.69 -5.51
N SER A 270 -8.94 -22.81 -6.33
CA SER A 270 -9.86 -23.96 -6.30
C SER A 270 -9.14 -25.27 -6.59
N ARG A 271 -8.16 -25.27 -7.49
CA ARG A 271 -7.35 -26.44 -7.81
C ARG A 271 -6.51 -26.90 -6.62
N ILE A 272 -5.75 -25.98 -5.99
CA ILE A 272 -4.88 -26.32 -4.84
C ILE A 272 -5.70 -26.66 -3.59
N PHE A 273 -6.86 -26.02 -3.40
CA PHE A 273 -7.78 -26.33 -2.32
C PHE A 273 -8.32 -27.78 -2.46
N LYS A 274 -8.76 -28.17 -3.66
CA LYS A 274 -9.19 -29.56 -3.95
C LYS A 274 -8.05 -30.55 -3.72
N GLN A 275 -6.84 -30.20 -4.13
CA GLN A 275 -5.66 -31.05 -3.90
C GLN A 275 -5.39 -31.26 -2.39
N GLN A 276 -5.58 -30.22 -1.57
CA GLN A 276 -5.33 -30.26 -0.13
C GLN A 276 -6.43 -30.98 0.66
N TYR A 277 -7.71 -30.81 0.27
CA TYR A 277 -8.86 -31.26 1.06
C TYR A 277 -9.72 -32.35 0.37
N GLY A 278 -9.35 -32.76 -0.82
CA GLY A 278 -10.05 -33.81 -1.57
C GLY A 278 -11.36 -33.37 -2.23
N ALA A 279 -11.90 -32.19 -1.90
CA ALA A 279 -13.14 -31.64 -2.41
C ALA A 279 -13.01 -30.19 -2.87
N SER A 280 -13.86 -29.74 -3.80
CA SER A 280 -13.83 -28.37 -4.29
C SER A 280 -14.28 -27.35 -3.22
N PRO A 281 -13.81 -26.10 -3.26
CA PRO A 281 -14.27 -25.07 -2.31
C PRO A 281 -15.79 -24.90 -2.28
N SER A 282 -16.46 -25.00 -3.43
CA SER A 282 -17.93 -24.87 -3.55
C SER A 282 -18.69 -25.96 -2.79
N THR A 283 -18.10 -27.15 -2.62
CA THR A 283 -18.71 -28.25 -1.84
C THR A 283 -18.71 -27.98 -0.33
N PHE A 284 -17.85 -27.07 0.14
CA PHE A 284 -17.80 -26.68 1.56
C PHE A 284 -18.83 -25.59 1.87
N GLY A 285 -19.14 -24.67 0.93
CA GLY A 285 -20.13 -23.61 1.11
C GLY A 285 -21.59 -24.08 1.02
N ASN A 286 -21.85 -25.24 0.40
CA ASN A 286 -23.21 -25.78 0.20
C ASN A 286 -23.66 -26.78 1.27
N ARG A 287 -22.98 -26.83 2.43
CA ARG A 287 -23.33 -27.76 3.51
C ARG A 287 -24.15 -27.08 4.62
N GLN A 288 -25.03 -26.14 4.26
CA GLN A 288 -26.12 -25.66 5.13
C GLN A 288 -27.47 -26.01 4.55
#